data_2b8d8144076f3a8fb6746a01f6d5f75b
#
_entry.id   2b8d8144076f3a8fb6746a01f6d5f75b
#
_cell.length_a   1.000
_cell.length_b   1.000
_cell.length_c   1.000
_cell.angle_alpha   90.00
_cell.angle_beta   90.00
_cell.angle_gamma   90.00
#
_symmetry.space_group_name_H-M   'P 1'
#
loop_
_entity.id
_entity.type
_entity.pdbx_description
1 polymer ?
#
loop_
_entity_poly.entity_id
_entity_poly.type
_entity_poly.pdbx_seq_one_letter_code
_entity_poly.pdbx_strand_id
1 'polypeptide(L)'
;MKETKVYPQSEADQDFAKLLKNIRTEEKVSLDQLAMGLMSASQLVKIENGERPINKNIRDRLLERLGIAKELYENLLDLCDFEEWDYKKKILSAIQNKKIEDAYRLLKEYKAHLRENDRINHQFILAMWGEVLKQEGASKEKIAECYRKAVILTIPDAEKVWSEKRPLSVLEMNLLLETIIYGNNMDYLHKCRVLMEYIDTGYY
;
A
#
# COMPACT_ATOMS: atom_id res chain seq x y z
N MET A 1 10.12 27.06 1.38
CA MET A 1 9.47 26.45 0.22
C MET A 1 10.51 25.55 -0.45
N LYS A 2 10.36 24.21 -0.36
CA LYS A 2 11.24 23.30 -1.11
C LYS A 2 10.70 23.25 -2.54
N GLU A 3 11.54 23.63 -3.50
CA GLU A 3 11.22 23.52 -4.92
C GLU A 3 10.87 22.09 -5.27
N THR A 4 9.70 21.90 -5.82
CA THR A 4 9.27 20.64 -6.41
C THR A 4 10.11 20.45 -7.66
N LYS A 5 11.14 19.58 -7.61
CA LYS A 5 11.86 19.17 -8.82
C LYS A 5 10.85 18.54 -9.77
N VAL A 6 10.48 19.24 -10.81
CA VAL A 6 9.74 18.69 -11.94
C VAL A 6 10.75 17.93 -12.78
N TYR A 7 10.77 16.61 -12.67
CA TYR A 7 11.54 15.77 -13.59
C TYR A 7 10.81 15.75 -14.93
N PRO A 8 11.54 15.86 -16.07
CA PRO A 8 10.92 15.70 -17.37
C PRO A 8 10.35 14.28 -17.46
N GLN A 9 9.11 14.17 -17.95
CA GLN A 9 8.46 12.88 -18.17
C GLN A 9 9.30 12.03 -19.10
N SER A 10 9.66 10.83 -18.65
CA SER A 10 10.37 9.86 -19.47
C SER A 10 9.37 9.17 -20.42
N GLU A 11 9.89 8.64 -21.53
CA GLU A 11 9.10 7.79 -22.45
C GLU A 11 8.46 6.62 -21.68
N ALA A 12 9.15 6.07 -20.71
CA ALA A 12 8.67 5.04 -19.79
C ALA A 12 7.44 5.48 -18.95
N ASP A 13 7.35 6.75 -18.53
CA ASP A 13 6.18 7.26 -17.81
C ASP A 13 4.95 7.34 -18.70
N GLN A 14 5.12 7.67 -19.97
CA GLN A 14 4.02 7.72 -20.95
C GLN A 14 3.50 6.31 -21.28
N ASP A 15 4.40 5.34 -21.42
CA ASP A 15 4.03 3.95 -21.69
C ASP A 15 3.33 3.32 -20.48
N PHE A 16 3.80 3.64 -19.26
CA PHE A 16 3.12 3.24 -18.04
C PHE A 16 1.71 3.84 -17.96
N ALA A 17 1.53 5.11 -18.29
CA ALA A 17 0.24 5.79 -18.26
C ALA A 17 -0.80 5.10 -19.18
N LYS A 18 -0.38 4.77 -20.41
CA LYS A 18 -1.22 4.03 -21.37
C LYS A 18 -1.58 2.64 -20.87
N LEU A 19 -0.59 1.92 -20.33
CA LEU A 19 -0.76 0.58 -19.80
C LEU A 19 -1.76 0.57 -18.65
N LEU A 20 -1.57 1.48 -17.66
CA LEU A 20 -2.46 1.60 -16.51
C LEU A 20 -3.91 1.83 -16.92
N LYS A 21 -4.13 2.77 -17.85
CA LYS A 21 -5.46 3.09 -18.37
C LYS A 21 -6.11 1.91 -19.08
N ASN A 22 -5.35 1.20 -19.91
CA ASN A 22 -5.84 0.04 -20.65
C ASN A 22 -6.30 -1.06 -19.68
N ILE A 23 -5.43 -1.45 -18.76
CA ILE A 23 -5.74 -2.52 -17.80
C ILE A 23 -6.94 -2.14 -16.92
N ARG A 24 -6.94 -0.92 -16.33
CA ARG A 24 -8.08 -0.46 -15.54
C ARG A 24 -9.40 -0.55 -16.32
N THR A 25 -9.37 -0.19 -17.60
CA THR A 25 -10.59 -0.21 -18.46
C THR A 25 -11.01 -1.64 -18.79
N GLU A 26 -10.07 -2.54 -19.08
CA GLU A 26 -10.32 -3.96 -19.32
C GLU A 26 -10.92 -4.64 -18.10
N GLU A 27 -10.36 -4.36 -16.90
CA GLU A 27 -10.85 -4.88 -15.64
C GLU A 27 -12.13 -4.16 -15.13
N LYS A 28 -12.63 -3.18 -15.87
CA LYS A 28 -13.84 -2.39 -15.55
C LYS A 28 -13.79 -1.71 -14.17
N VAL A 29 -12.58 -1.38 -13.70
CA VAL A 29 -12.37 -0.66 -12.44
C VAL A 29 -12.59 0.84 -12.68
N SER A 30 -13.41 1.51 -11.85
CA SER A 30 -13.60 2.95 -11.96
C SER A 30 -12.38 3.73 -11.45
N LEU A 31 -12.25 4.99 -11.91
CA LEU A 31 -11.18 5.88 -11.43
C LEU A 31 -11.23 6.09 -9.92
N ASP A 32 -12.44 6.26 -9.36
CA ASP A 32 -12.63 6.45 -7.93
C ASP A 32 -12.23 5.21 -7.12
N GLN A 33 -12.57 4.01 -7.62
CA GLN A 33 -12.19 2.75 -6.98
C GLN A 33 -10.67 2.56 -6.97
N LEU A 34 -10.01 2.77 -8.13
CA LEU A 34 -8.56 2.57 -8.22
C LEU A 34 -7.79 3.62 -7.42
N ALA A 35 -8.23 4.87 -7.45
CA ALA A 35 -7.57 6.00 -6.77
C ALA A 35 -7.82 6.04 -5.26
N MET A 36 -8.85 5.34 -4.77
CA MET A 36 -9.33 5.43 -3.39
C MET A 36 -8.20 5.36 -2.36
N GLY A 37 -8.16 6.34 -1.45
CA GLY A 37 -7.15 6.40 -0.39
C GLY A 37 -5.73 6.75 -0.84
N LEU A 38 -5.43 6.68 -2.14
CA LEU A 38 -4.12 7.02 -2.69
C LEU A 38 -4.07 8.47 -3.20
N MET A 39 -5.08 8.84 -3.99
CA MET A 39 -5.18 10.16 -4.62
C MET A 39 -6.63 10.46 -5.01
N SER A 40 -6.90 11.66 -5.57
CA SER A 40 -8.20 11.94 -6.19
C SER A 40 -8.32 11.32 -7.58
N ALA A 41 -9.53 11.01 -8.02
CA ALA A 41 -9.77 10.51 -9.38
C ALA A 41 -9.22 11.48 -10.46
N SER A 42 -9.33 12.78 -10.25
CA SER A 42 -8.76 13.80 -11.17
C SER A 42 -7.23 13.74 -11.25
N GLN A 43 -6.54 13.38 -10.16
CA GLN A 43 -5.10 13.16 -10.20
C GLN A 43 -4.74 11.88 -10.95
N LEU A 44 -5.51 10.81 -10.79
CA LEU A 44 -5.33 9.57 -11.53
C LEU A 44 -5.54 9.77 -13.04
N VAL A 45 -6.55 10.56 -13.46
CA VAL A 45 -6.75 10.94 -14.86
C VAL A 45 -5.50 11.60 -15.45
N LYS A 46 -4.88 12.54 -14.72
CA LYS A 46 -3.65 13.19 -15.18
C LYS A 46 -2.49 12.23 -15.33
N ILE A 47 -2.40 11.23 -14.46
CA ILE A 47 -1.40 10.16 -14.55
C ILE A 47 -1.68 9.30 -15.78
N GLU A 48 -2.92 8.84 -15.99
CA GLU A 48 -3.31 8.03 -17.15
C GLU A 48 -3.19 8.75 -18.49
N ASN A 49 -3.19 10.08 -18.49
CA ASN A 49 -2.92 10.89 -19.68
C ASN A 49 -1.43 11.20 -19.86
N GLY A 50 -0.56 10.75 -18.95
CA GLY A 50 0.87 11.09 -18.99
C GLY A 50 1.18 12.55 -18.65
N GLU A 51 0.25 13.29 -18.04
CA GLU A 51 0.42 14.70 -17.66
C GLU A 51 1.13 14.89 -16.33
N ARG A 52 1.26 13.82 -15.55
CA ARG A 52 1.83 13.86 -14.21
C ARG A 52 2.72 12.63 -13.96
N PRO A 53 3.96 12.84 -13.50
CA PRO A 53 4.81 11.73 -13.07
C PRO A 53 4.25 11.07 -11.81
N ILE A 54 4.54 9.81 -11.64
CA ILE A 54 4.12 8.99 -10.51
C ILE A 54 5.36 8.40 -9.82
N ASN A 55 5.38 8.39 -8.50
CA ASN A 55 6.44 7.71 -7.76
C ASN A 55 6.23 6.19 -7.78
N LYS A 56 7.31 5.45 -7.57
CA LYS A 56 7.31 3.98 -7.62
C LYS A 56 6.28 3.37 -6.67
N ASN A 57 6.18 3.85 -5.42
CA ASN A 57 5.27 3.26 -4.44
C ASN A 57 3.79 3.36 -4.85
N ILE A 58 3.39 4.50 -5.41
CA ILE A 58 2.01 4.67 -5.91
C ILE A 58 1.79 3.82 -7.16
N ARG A 59 2.77 3.78 -8.08
CA ARG A 59 2.74 2.93 -9.28
C ARG A 59 2.53 1.47 -8.92
N ASP A 60 3.38 0.94 -8.05
CA ASP A 60 3.31 -0.44 -7.59
C ASP A 60 1.94 -0.75 -6.95
N ARG A 61 1.43 0.17 -6.10
CA ARG A 61 0.14 -0.01 -5.46
C ARG A 61 -1.04 -0.01 -6.44
N LEU A 62 -1.00 0.85 -7.48
CA LEU A 62 -2.04 0.86 -8.52
C LEU A 62 -2.01 -0.44 -9.33
N LEU A 63 -0.81 -0.93 -9.69
CA LEU A 63 -0.65 -2.20 -10.40
C LEU A 63 -1.12 -3.39 -9.55
N GLU A 64 -0.74 -3.44 -8.27
CA GLU A 64 -1.21 -4.48 -7.35
C GLU A 64 -2.74 -4.54 -7.25
N ARG A 65 -3.40 -3.37 -7.18
CA ARG A 65 -4.87 -3.29 -7.18
C ARG A 65 -5.53 -3.79 -8.47
N LEU A 66 -4.76 -3.79 -9.56
CA LEU A 66 -5.18 -4.32 -10.87
C LEU A 66 -4.69 -5.77 -11.10
N GLY A 67 -4.18 -6.44 -10.06
CA GLY A 67 -3.73 -7.83 -10.16
C GLY A 67 -2.40 -8.04 -10.87
N ILE A 68 -1.57 -7.00 -11.00
CA ILE A 68 -0.28 -7.09 -11.70
C ILE A 68 0.86 -7.25 -10.70
N ALA A 69 1.69 -8.27 -10.90
CA ALA A 69 2.86 -8.53 -10.07
C ALA A 69 3.94 -7.45 -10.24
N LYS A 70 4.58 -7.08 -9.13
CA LYS A 70 5.62 -6.03 -9.06
C LYS A 70 6.84 -6.33 -9.91
N GLU A 71 7.19 -7.60 -10.06
CA GLU A 71 8.44 -8.06 -10.68
C GLU A 71 8.57 -7.64 -12.16
N LEU A 72 7.46 -7.35 -12.82
CA LEU A 72 7.44 -6.90 -14.22
C LEU A 72 8.05 -5.50 -14.44
N TYR A 73 8.26 -4.71 -13.36
CA TYR A 73 8.66 -3.30 -13.47
C TYR A 73 9.86 -2.92 -12.59
N GLU A 74 10.59 -3.88 -12.01
CA GLU A 74 11.71 -3.62 -11.09
C GLU A 74 12.90 -2.87 -11.72
N ASN A 75 12.99 -2.79 -13.04
CA ASN A 75 14.13 -2.18 -13.75
C ASN A 75 14.10 -0.64 -13.84
N LEU A 76 13.14 0.04 -13.19
CA LEU A 76 12.96 1.49 -13.24
C LEU A 76 13.14 2.15 -11.86
N LEU A 77 14.18 1.76 -11.12
CA LEU A 77 14.49 2.40 -9.82
C LEU A 77 15.17 3.75 -10.05
N ASP A 78 14.48 4.84 -9.68
CA ASP A 78 15.14 6.13 -9.45
C ASP A 78 15.99 6.08 -8.17
N LEU A 79 17.01 6.94 -8.08
CA LEU A 79 17.88 7.04 -6.89
C LEU A 79 17.07 7.29 -5.59
N CYS A 80 15.99 8.06 -5.69
CA CYS A 80 15.09 8.31 -4.55
C CYS A 80 14.35 7.05 -4.09
N ASP A 81 13.98 6.17 -5.02
CA ASP A 81 13.31 4.90 -4.73
C ASP A 81 14.26 3.91 -4.06
N PHE A 82 15.58 4.01 -4.35
CA PHE A 82 16.61 3.15 -3.75
C PHE A 82 16.75 3.39 -2.24
N GLU A 83 16.74 4.64 -1.78
CA GLU A 83 16.81 4.95 -0.35
C GLU A 83 15.61 4.39 0.42
N GLU A 84 14.41 4.54 -0.14
CA GLU A 84 13.18 3.98 0.45
C GLU A 84 13.22 2.45 0.48
N TRP A 85 13.66 1.82 -0.60
CA TRP A 85 13.82 0.37 -0.70
C TRP A 85 14.83 -0.15 0.33
N ASP A 86 15.97 0.52 0.51
CA ASP A 86 17.00 0.16 1.46
C ASP A 86 16.49 0.23 2.91
N TYR A 87 15.74 1.30 3.27
CA TYR A 87 15.07 1.38 4.57
C TYR A 87 14.10 0.22 4.79
N LYS A 88 13.23 -0.06 3.83
CA LYS A 88 12.25 -1.16 3.91
C LYS A 88 12.95 -2.50 4.08
N LYS A 89 13.99 -2.77 3.31
CA LYS A 89 14.79 -3.99 3.39
C LYS A 89 15.45 -4.15 4.77
N LYS A 90 16.06 -3.10 5.31
CA LYS A 90 16.69 -3.11 6.64
C LYS A 90 15.66 -3.36 7.74
N ILE A 91 14.49 -2.71 7.68
CA ILE A 91 13.40 -2.91 8.64
C ILE A 91 12.92 -4.36 8.61
N LEU A 92 12.62 -4.89 7.43
CA LEU A 92 12.17 -6.29 7.28
C LEU A 92 13.20 -7.26 7.81
N SER A 93 14.49 -7.05 7.49
CA SER A 93 15.58 -7.88 7.99
C SER A 93 15.70 -7.84 9.53
N ALA A 94 15.55 -6.66 10.13
CA ALA A 94 15.59 -6.52 11.59
C ALA A 94 14.45 -7.28 12.26
N ILE A 95 13.22 -7.18 11.72
CA ILE A 95 12.03 -7.89 12.21
C ILE A 95 12.20 -9.39 12.04
N GLN A 96 12.62 -9.88 10.86
CA GLN A 96 12.84 -11.30 10.60
C GLN A 96 13.88 -11.91 11.53
N ASN A 97 14.93 -11.15 11.85
CA ASN A 97 15.98 -11.57 12.78
C ASN A 97 15.67 -11.29 14.26
N LYS A 98 14.44 -10.86 14.57
CA LYS A 98 13.99 -10.53 15.94
C LYS A 98 14.84 -9.47 16.64
N LYS A 99 15.45 -8.56 15.88
CA LYS A 99 16.23 -7.42 16.40
C LYS A 99 15.29 -6.25 16.66
N ILE A 100 14.52 -6.36 17.73
CA ILE A 100 13.40 -5.46 18.04
C ILE A 100 13.86 -4.00 18.19
N GLU A 101 14.95 -3.75 18.92
CA GLU A 101 15.48 -2.38 19.12
C GLU A 101 15.94 -1.74 17.79
N ASP A 102 16.62 -2.52 16.93
CA ASP A 102 17.00 -2.05 15.59
C ASP A 102 15.78 -1.76 14.73
N ALA A 103 14.76 -2.61 14.79
CA ALA A 103 13.52 -2.38 14.05
C ALA A 103 12.84 -1.08 14.49
N TYR A 104 12.72 -0.80 15.79
CA TYR A 104 12.18 0.45 16.32
C TYR A 104 12.98 1.67 15.85
N ARG A 105 14.30 1.61 15.94
CA ARG A 105 15.19 2.69 15.52
C ARG A 105 14.98 2.98 14.03
N LEU A 106 15.06 1.95 13.18
CA LEU A 106 14.90 2.09 11.73
C LEU A 106 13.51 2.60 11.33
N LEU A 107 12.45 2.14 11.99
CA LEU A 107 11.09 2.64 11.75
C LEU A 107 10.95 4.12 12.10
N LYS A 108 11.55 4.59 13.20
CA LYS A 108 11.54 6.00 13.58
C LYS A 108 12.35 6.85 12.59
N GLU A 109 13.54 6.39 12.22
CA GLU A 109 14.40 7.06 11.24
C GLU A 109 13.66 7.19 9.90
N TYR A 110 13.10 6.10 9.38
CA TYR A 110 12.37 6.11 8.12
C TYR A 110 11.16 7.04 8.17
N LYS A 111 10.38 7.00 9.26
CA LYS A 111 9.24 7.91 9.46
C LYS A 111 9.64 9.38 9.40
N ALA A 112 10.80 9.75 9.94
CA ALA A 112 11.30 11.13 9.95
C ALA A 112 11.66 11.65 8.55
N HIS A 113 11.95 10.76 7.59
CA HIS A 113 12.25 11.11 6.21
C HIS A 113 10.99 11.25 5.34
N LEU A 114 9.84 10.72 5.78
CA LEU A 114 8.61 10.73 5.01
C LEU A 114 7.91 12.09 5.06
N ARG A 115 7.17 12.39 3.97
CA ARG A 115 6.24 13.51 3.93
C ARG A 115 4.93 13.12 4.62
N GLU A 116 4.24 14.08 5.23
CA GLU A 116 2.96 13.83 5.94
C GLU A 116 1.89 13.17 5.04
N ASN A 117 1.89 13.48 3.74
CA ASN A 117 0.91 12.96 2.79
C ASN A 117 1.33 11.63 2.12
N ASP A 118 2.44 11.03 2.51
CA ASP A 118 2.91 9.75 1.98
C ASP A 118 2.21 8.56 2.65
N ARG A 119 0.94 8.38 2.29
CA ARG A 119 0.07 7.37 2.90
C ARG A 119 0.59 5.95 2.78
N ILE A 120 1.21 5.60 1.63
CA ILE A 120 1.70 4.24 1.37
C ILE A 120 2.86 3.90 2.30
N ASN A 121 3.84 4.80 2.43
CA ASN A 121 4.98 4.55 3.30
C ASN A 121 4.59 4.63 4.78
N HIS A 122 3.67 5.51 5.15
CA HIS A 122 3.08 5.50 6.50
C HIS A 122 2.31 4.20 6.81
N GLN A 123 1.59 3.66 5.83
CA GLN A 123 0.93 2.36 5.96
C GLN A 123 1.94 1.25 6.19
N PHE A 124 3.03 1.20 5.41
CA PHE A 124 4.11 0.24 5.61
C PHE A 124 4.71 0.34 7.02
N ILE A 125 5.00 1.56 7.50
CA ILE A 125 5.53 1.77 8.85
C ILE A 125 4.58 1.21 9.91
N LEU A 126 3.28 1.51 9.82
CA LEU A 126 2.30 1.01 10.77
C LEU A 126 2.16 -0.52 10.71
N ALA A 127 2.19 -1.10 9.49
CA ALA A 127 2.20 -2.55 9.31
C ALA A 127 3.39 -3.19 10.05
N MET A 128 4.59 -2.66 9.84
CA MET A 128 5.81 -3.16 10.48
C MET A 128 5.83 -2.92 11.99
N TRP A 129 5.23 -1.83 12.45
CA TRP A 129 5.03 -1.62 13.90
C TRP A 129 4.12 -2.68 14.51
N GLY A 130 3.05 -3.06 13.79
CA GLY A 130 2.20 -4.18 14.19
C GLY A 130 2.98 -5.49 14.34
N GLU A 131 3.88 -5.79 13.39
CA GLU A 131 4.74 -6.97 13.46
C GLU A 131 5.70 -6.93 14.67
N VAL A 132 6.28 -5.78 14.97
CA VAL A 132 7.13 -5.63 16.17
C VAL A 132 6.31 -5.85 17.44
N LEU A 133 5.12 -5.25 17.54
CA LEU A 133 4.22 -5.45 18.70
C LEU A 133 3.83 -6.92 18.89
N LYS A 134 3.62 -7.67 17.80
CA LYS A 134 3.38 -9.12 17.85
C LYS A 134 4.56 -9.86 18.46
N GLN A 135 5.78 -9.54 18.05
CA GLN A 135 7.00 -10.18 18.55
C GLN A 135 7.28 -9.85 20.02
N GLU A 136 6.89 -8.67 20.49
CA GLU A 136 6.97 -8.26 21.90
C GLU A 136 5.89 -8.89 22.78
N GLY A 137 4.91 -9.58 22.20
CA GLY A 137 3.78 -10.13 22.93
C GLY A 137 2.83 -9.06 23.46
N ALA A 138 2.71 -7.93 22.76
CA ALA A 138 1.76 -6.88 23.13
C ALA A 138 0.32 -7.39 23.15
N SER A 139 -0.59 -6.67 23.82
CA SER A 139 -2.00 -7.07 23.87
C SER A 139 -2.65 -7.04 22.49
N LYS A 140 -3.63 -7.92 22.28
CA LYS A 140 -4.36 -8.02 21.01
C LYS A 140 -4.97 -6.69 20.58
N GLU A 141 -5.44 -5.91 21.54
CA GLU A 141 -6.07 -4.61 21.30
C GLU A 141 -5.06 -3.60 20.72
N LYS A 142 -3.82 -3.58 21.24
CA LYS A 142 -2.75 -2.70 20.72
C LYS A 142 -2.34 -3.09 19.31
N ILE A 143 -2.22 -4.40 19.05
CA ILE A 143 -1.88 -4.93 17.73
C ILE A 143 -3.00 -4.59 16.73
N ALA A 144 -4.26 -4.88 17.09
CA ALA A 144 -5.42 -4.58 16.25
C ALA A 144 -5.54 -3.07 15.93
N GLU A 145 -5.29 -2.21 16.91
CA GLU A 145 -5.33 -0.77 16.72
C GLU A 145 -4.27 -0.29 15.73
N CYS A 146 -3.06 -0.88 15.80
CA CYS A 146 -1.97 -0.56 14.88
C CYS A 146 -2.36 -0.91 13.43
N TYR A 147 -2.89 -2.12 13.20
CA TYR A 147 -3.33 -2.54 11.87
C TYR A 147 -4.55 -1.75 11.36
N ARG A 148 -5.51 -1.42 12.23
CA ARG A 148 -6.63 -0.56 11.84
C ARG A 148 -6.14 0.81 11.35
N LYS A 149 -5.19 1.43 12.06
CA LYS A 149 -4.56 2.68 11.62
C LYS A 149 -3.85 2.53 10.27
N ALA A 150 -3.20 1.40 10.02
CA ALA A 150 -2.57 1.12 8.74
C ALA A 150 -3.62 0.99 7.61
N VAL A 151 -4.72 0.26 7.86
CA VAL A 151 -5.79 0.06 6.88
C VAL A 151 -6.41 1.38 6.44
N ILE A 152 -6.82 2.24 7.36
CA ILE A 152 -7.55 3.48 7.03
C ILE A 152 -6.72 4.50 6.24
N LEU A 153 -5.39 4.37 6.20
CA LEU A 153 -4.55 5.25 5.40
C LEU A 153 -4.82 5.15 3.90
N THR A 154 -5.08 3.94 3.40
CA THR A 154 -5.35 3.69 1.98
C THR A 154 -6.77 3.20 1.73
N ILE A 155 -7.46 2.72 2.76
CA ILE A 155 -8.86 2.29 2.72
C ILE A 155 -9.65 3.07 3.77
N PRO A 156 -9.97 4.35 3.55
CA PRO A 156 -10.63 5.19 4.56
C PRO A 156 -12.00 4.65 4.98
N ASP A 157 -12.72 3.99 4.06
CA ASP A 157 -14.02 3.37 4.29
C ASP A 157 -13.90 1.84 4.44
N ALA A 158 -13.00 1.36 5.30
CA ALA A 158 -12.66 -0.05 5.41
C ALA A 158 -13.89 -0.97 5.67
N GLU A 159 -14.92 -0.47 6.35
CA GLU A 159 -16.14 -1.26 6.59
C GLU A 159 -16.91 -1.58 5.31
N LYS A 160 -16.80 -0.76 4.26
CA LYS A 160 -17.46 -1.02 2.97
C LYS A 160 -16.83 -2.15 2.17
N VAL A 161 -15.59 -2.53 2.47
CA VAL A 161 -14.91 -3.65 1.82
C VAL A 161 -15.68 -4.96 2.00
N TRP A 162 -16.41 -5.09 3.10
CA TRP A 162 -17.18 -6.31 3.41
C TRP A 162 -18.49 -6.44 2.63
N SER A 163 -18.96 -5.38 2.00
CA SER A 163 -20.23 -5.35 1.24
C SER A 163 -20.07 -4.94 -0.22
N GLU A 164 -18.96 -4.30 -0.57
CA GLU A 164 -18.70 -3.77 -1.91
C GLU A 164 -17.38 -4.30 -2.43
N LYS A 165 -17.37 -4.92 -3.62
CA LYS A 165 -16.12 -5.32 -4.27
C LYS A 165 -15.30 -4.10 -4.65
N ARG A 166 -14.03 -4.08 -4.24
CA ARG A 166 -13.08 -3.01 -4.48
C ARG A 166 -11.71 -3.58 -4.82
N PRO A 167 -10.92 -2.95 -5.68
CA PRO A 167 -9.55 -3.40 -5.92
C PRO A 167 -8.73 -3.22 -4.63
N LEU A 168 -8.07 -4.28 -4.18
CA LEU A 168 -7.20 -4.31 -3.02
C LEU A 168 -5.83 -4.84 -3.43
N SER A 169 -4.78 -4.26 -2.89
CA SER A 169 -3.43 -4.82 -3.00
C SER A 169 -3.24 -5.98 -2.01
N VAL A 170 -2.25 -6.82 -2.24
CA VAL A 170 -1.89 -7.92 -1.32
C VAL A 170 -1.61 -7.41 0.09
N LEU A 171 -0.92 -6.27 0.23
CA LEU A 171 -0.67 -5.68 1.55
C LEU A 171 -1.98 -5.24 2.23
N GLU A 172 -2.90 -4.64 1.48
CA GLU A 172 -4.20 -4.21 2.03
C GLU A 172 -5.04 -5.41 2.49
N MET A 173 -5.06 -6.49 1.72
CA MET A 173 -5.72 -7.74 2.12
C MET A 173 -5.10 -8.34 3.38
N ASN A 174 -3.76 -8.38 3.46
CA ASN A 174 -3.07 -8.87 4.65
C ASN A 174 -3.37 -8.01 5.88
N LEU A 175 -3.39 -6.68 5.74
CA LEU A 175 -3.74 -5.77 6.83
C LEU A 175 -5.19 -5.96 7.30
N LEU A 176 -6.13 -6.15 6.38
CA LEU A 176 -7.53 -6.48 6.72
C LEU A 176 -7.61 -7.81 7.47
N LEU A 177 -6.87 -8.84 7.02
CA LEU A 177 -6.80 -10.13 7.70
C LEU A 177 -6.25 -9.98 9.13
N GLU A 178 -5.18 -9.21 9.32
CA GLU A 178 -4.61 -8.94 10.64
C GLU A 178 -5.61 -8.22 11.57
N THR A 179 -6.42 -7.30 11.02
CA THR A 179 -7.51 -6.68 11.82
C THR A 179 -8.60 -7.67 12.21
N ILE A 180 -8.83 -8.72 11.43
CA ILE A 180 -9.75 -9.80 11.78
C ILE A 180 -9.16 -10.68 12.87
N ILE A 181 -7.89 -11.08 12.73
CA ILE A 181 -7.21 -12.00 13.67
C ILE A 181 -7.08 -11.39 15.06
N TYR A 182 -6.70 -10.12 15.15
CA TYR A 182 -6.44 -9.44 16.42
C TYR A 182 -7.62 -8.61 16.94
N GLY A 183 -8.60 -8.32 16.07
CA GLY A 183 -9.81 -7.60 16.45
C GLY A 183 -10.84 -8.48 17.13
N ASN A 184 -11.71 -7.86 17.93
CA ASN A 184 -12.90 -8.51 18.49
C ASN A 184 -14.05 -8.44 17.46
N ASN A 185 -14.03 -9.35 16.48
CA ASN A 185 -15.00 -9.35 15.38
C ASN A 185 -16.04 -10.45 15.60
N MET A 186 -17.31 -10.06 15.83
CA MET A 186 -18.42 -11.01 15.86
C MET A 186 -18.66 -11.69 14.49
N ASP A 187 -18.32 -11.00 13.39
CA ASP A 187 -18.55 -11.44 12.00
C ASP A 187 -17.28 -11.97 11.30
N TYR A 188 -16.32 -12.49 12.06
CA TYR A 188 -15.02 -12.88 11.51
C TYR A 188 -15.13 -13.89 10.35
N LEU A 189 -16.06 -14.85 10.43
CA LEU A 189 -16.27 -15.85 9.38
C LEU A 189 -16.73 -15.23 8.05
N HIS A 190 -17.67 -14.26 8.14
CA HIS A 190 -18.13 -13.52 6.97
C HIS A 190 -16.97 -12.74 6.33
N LYS A 191 -16.21 -12.01 7.14
CA LYS A 191 -15.05 -11.22 6.68
C LYS A 191 -13.97 -12.09 6.03
N CYS A 192 -13.64 -13.24 6.64
CA CYS A 192 -12.72 -14.21 6.03
C CYS A 192 -13.24 -14.74 4.68
N ARG A 193 -14.53 -15.04 4.56
CA ARG A 193 -15.13 -15.48 3.29
C ARG A 193 -14.99 -14.41 2.21
N VAL A 194 -15.29 -13.15 2.54
CA VAL A 194 -15.13 -12.04 1.59
C VAL A 194 -13.68 -11.91 1.11
N LEU A 195 -12.68 -12.01 2.01
CA LEU A 195 -11.27 -11.98 1.61
C LEU A 195 -10.89 -13.16 0.72
N MET A 196 -11.41 -14.37 0.99
CA MET A 196 -11.20 -15.53 0.11
C MET A 196 -11.80 -15.32 -1.28
N GLU A 197 -12.98 -14.71 -1.39
CA GLU A 197 -13.59 -14.36 -2.67
C GLU A 197 -12.75 -13.35 -3.47
N TYR A 198 -12.04 -12.42 -2.81
CA TYR A 198 -11.07 -11.54 -3.46
C TYR A 198 -9.91 -12.33 -4.07
N ILE A 199 -9.40 -13.32 -3.35
CA ILE A 199 -8.32 -14.20 -3.83
C ILE A 199 -8.78 -15.02 -5.03
N ASP A 200 -9.95 -15.65 -4.95
CA ASP A 200 -10.48 -16.53 -6.00
C ASP A 200 -10.84 -15.77 -7.29
N THR A 201 -11.22 -14.50 -7.19
CA THR A 201 -11.61 -13.69 -8.36
C THR A 201 -10.45 -12.98 -9.05
N GLY A 202 -9.22 -13.16 -8.57
CA GLY A 202 -8.02 -12.56 -9.17
C GLY A 202 -7.93 -11.04 -9.00
N TYR A 203 -8.69 -10.46 -8.06
CA TYR A 203 -8.57 -9.05 -7.67
C TYR A 203 -7.45 -8.89 -6.63
N TYR A 204 -6.21 -9.21 -7.01
CA TYR A 204 -5.00 -8.92 -6.25
C TYR A 204 -3.83 -8.58 -7.16
#